data_8cc789304b0e33c8942408b5df1daf8c
#
_entry.id   8cc789304b0e33c8942408b5df1daf8c
#
_cell.length_a   1.000
_cell.length_b   1.000
_cell.length_c   1.000
_cell.angle_alpha   90.00
_cell.angle_beta   90.00
_cell.angle_gamma   90.00
#
_symmetry.space_group_name_H-M   'P 1'
#
loop_
_entity.id
_entity.type
_entity.pdbx_description
1 polymer ?
#
loop_
_entity_poly.entity_id
_entity_poly.type
_entity_poly.pdbx_seq_one_letter_code
_entity_poly.pdbx_strand_id
1 'polypeptide(L)'
;MYEDQTFEAIMKRMLDRIPDTMDKRESSPIYAALAPAAVEFASMYMGFECMLEETFGDTASREYLIRLCADRGIVPKTATHAILELHTDIEVSEGKRFTGGDNTYIVTAPGQVMCEQAGTKGNEYIGTAIPIEYISGLGVAEITRILIYGEDDESTELLRERYFESFNERAFSGNVRDYKNKTLAIPGVGAVKVIRTQNGPGTVGLVILDSVYGKATDTLISTVQKEFDPNGDGMGDGLAPIGHIVTVSTVNEIGVNISTTITYDDGYGLNECQSAIETAIEKYLKSLREDWGDQSRMVVRIASIDAAIMGIKGVLDVAGTEINGAGKNLELTEYEIPVMGVVTYGG
;
A
#
# COMPACT_ATOMS: atom_id res chain seq x y z
N MET A 1 27.91 0.57 -19.09
CA MET A 1 29.14 -0.25 -19.34
C MET A 1 29.51 -0.27 -20.82
N TYR A 2 28.55 -0.24 -21.73
CA TYR A 2 28.76 -0.29 -23.18
C TYR A 2 28.35 1.01 -23.89
N GLU A 3 28.11 2.08 -23.17
CA GLU A 3 27.66 3.39 -23.68
C GLU A 3 28.59 3.98 -24.73
N ASP A 4 29.90 3.72 -24.61
CA ASP A 4 30.90 4.19 -25.61
C ASP A 4 30.96 3.32 -26.88
N GLN A 5 30.19 2.24 -26.97
CA GLN A 5 30.21 1.34 -28.13
C GLN A 5 29.23 1.81 -29.22
N THR A 6 29.38 3.08 -29.63
CA THR A 6 28.56 3.67 -30.66
C THR A 6 28.95 3.16 -32.04
N PHE A 7 28.08 3.39 -33.05
CA PHE A 7 28.37 3.10 -34.45
C PHE A 7 29.73 3.70 -34.88
N GLU A 8 29.97 4.96 -34.51
CA GLU A 8 31.20 5.70 -34.88
C GLU A 8 32.44 5.06 -34.25
N ALA A 9 32.35 4.69 -32.96
CA ALA A 9 33.45 4.05 -32.25
C ALA A 9 33.78 2.66 -32.82
N ILE A 10 32.75 1.89 -33.17
CA ILE A 10 32.90 0.57 -33.77
C ILE A 10 33.45 0.69 -35.18
N MET A 11 32.91 1.58 -35.99
CA MET A 11 33.34 1.83 -37.34
C MET A 11 34.79 2.29 -37.41
N LYS A 12 35.21 3.18 -36.51
CA LYS A 12 36.58 3.59 -36.34
C LYS A 12 37.51 2.41 -36.07
N ARG A 13 37.16 1.55 -35.08
CA ARG A 13 37.96 0.34 -34.73
C ARG A 13 38.06 -0.63 -35.92
N MET A 14 37.02 -0.74 -36.73
CA MET A 14 37.03 -1.60 -37.93
C MET A 14 37.95 -1.03 -38.99
N LEU A 15 37.85 0.26 -39.25
CA LEU A 15 38.70 0.96 -40.23
C LEU A 15 40.18 1.00 -39.82
N ASP A 16 40.48 1.11 -38.53
CA ASP A 16 41.85 1.08 -37.98
C ASP A 16 42.55 -0.26 -38.23
N ARG A 17 41.78 -1.35 -38.43
CA ARG A 17 42.31 -2.68 -38.80
C ARG A 17 42.53 -2.89 -40.28
N ILE A 18 42.06 -1.98 -41.12
CA ILE A 18 42.28 -1.99 -42.56
C ILE A 18 43.64 -1.35 -42.86
N PRO A 19 44.44 -1.88 -43.80
CA PRO A 19 45.69 -1.25 -44.20
C PRO A 19 45.54 0.20 -44.71
N ASP A 20 46.47 1.09 -44.39
CA ASP A 20 46.40 2.51 -44.74
C ASP A 20 46.57 2.77 -46.25
N THR A 21 46.92 1.75 -47.01
CA THR A 21 46.97 1.78 -48.48
C THR A 21 45.59 1.77 -49.13
N MET A 22 44.53 1.50 -48.35
CA MET A 22 43.14 1.44 -48.83
C MET A 22 42.38 2.72 -48.48
N ASP A 23 41.42 3.08 -49.34
CA ASP A 23 40.55 4.22 -49.09
C ASP A 23 39.54 3.90 -47.98
N LYS A 24 39.63 4.67 -46.89
CA LYS A 24 38.79 4.49 -45.68
C LYS A 24 37.73 5.58 -45.50
N ARG A 25 37.57 6.49 -46.49
CA ARG A 25 36.58 7.58 -46.44
C ARG A 25 35.16 7.02 -46.47
N GLU A 26 34.20 7.76 -45.96
CA GLU A 26 32.78 7.37 -45.89
C GLU A 26 32.19 6.99 -47.27
N SER A 27 32.71 7.57 -48.35
CA SER A 27 32.32 7.29 -49.75
C SER A 27 32.98 6.03 -50.32
N SER A 28 33.88 5.37 -49.60
CA SER A 28 34.61 4.20 -50.09
C SER A 28 33.77 2.93 -50.06
N PRO A 29 34.02 1.96 -50.98
CA PRO A 29 33.36 0.67 -50.93
C PRO A 29 33.62 -0.11 -49.62
N ILE A 30 34.79 0.10 -49.00
CA ILE A 30 35.17 -0.53 -47.74
C ILE A 30 34.27 0.00 -46.62
N TYR A 31 34.07 1.31 -46.53
CA TYR A 31 33.17 1.91 -45.55
C TYR A 31 31.74 1.38 -45.71
N ALA A 32 31.24 1.39 -46.95
CA ALA A 32 29.90 0.88 -47.24
C ALA A 32 29.73 -0.61 -46.93
N ALA A 33 30.77 -1.42 -47.07
CA ALA A 33 30.75 -2.85 -46.73
C ALA A 33 30.77 -3.11 -45.23
N LEU A 34 31.44 -2.24 -44.44
CA LEU A 34 31.56 -2.40 -42.97
C LEU A 34 30.39 -1.76 -42.21
N ALA A 35 29.80 -0.71 -42.79
CA ALA A 35 28.75 0.05 -42.09
C ALA A 35 27.56 -0.80 -41.57
N PRO A 36 26.97 -1.74 -42.35
CA PRO A 36 25.91 -2.59 -41.87
C PRO A 36 26.33 -3.46 -40.65
N ALA A 37 27.56 -4.02 -40.69
CA ALA A 37 28.10 -4.80 -39.59
C ALA A 37 28.32 -3.92 -38.34
N ALA A 38 28.81 -2.69 -38.50
CA ALA A 38 29.00 -1.77 -37.39
C ALA A 38 27.67 -1.38 -36.73
N VAL A 39 26.58 -1.22 -37.51
CA VAL A 39 25.23 -0.98 -36.99
C VAL A 39 24.75 -2.19 -36.17
N GLU A 40 24.90 -3.41 -36.68
CA GLU A 40 24.51 -4.63 -35.96
C GLU A 40 25.29 -4.80 -34.65
N PHE A 41 26.60 -4.53 -34.65
CA PHE A 41 27.39 -4.57 -33.43
C PHE A 41 26.97 -3.48 -32.42
N ALA A 42 26.65 -2.29 -32.87
CA ALA A 42 26.14 -1.24 -32.01
C ALA A 42 24.81 -1.67 -31.35
N SER A 43 23.90 -2.22 -32.16
CA SER A 43 22.64 -2.79 -31.66
C SER A 43 22.84 -3.93 -30.66
N MET A 44 23.83 -4.81 -30.90
CA MET A 44 24.20 -5.87 -29.97
C MET A 44 24.70 -5.32 -28.61
N TYR A 45 25.55 -4.27 -28.65
CA TYR A 45 26.02 -3.65 -27.41
C TYR A 45 24.90 -2.96 -26.63
N MET A 46 23.95 -2.32 -27.32
CA MET A 46 22.72 -1.82 -26.67
C MET A 46 21.91 -2.95 -26.04
N GLY A 47 21.79 -4.10 -26.73
CA GLY A 47 21.14 -5.28 -26.17
C GLY A 47 21.86 -5.81 -24.92
N PHE A 48 23.19 -5.79 -24.89
CA PHE A 48 23.96 -6.17 -23.71
C PHE A 48 23.76 -5.20 -22.54
N GLU A 49 23.66 -3.90 -22.80
CA GLU A 49 23.36 -2.90 -21.76
C GLU A 49 21.96 -3.17 -21.15
N CYS A 50 20.93 -3.32 -21.98
CA CYS A 50 19.60 -3.71 -21.52
C CYS A 50 19.62 -5.02 -20.70
N MET A 51 20.39 -6.02 -21.17
CA MET A 51 20.50 -7.30 -20.47
C MET A 51 21.14 -7.15 -19.09
N LEU A 52 22.13 -6.25 -18.95
CA LEU A 52 22.73 -5.94 -17.64
C LEU A 52 21.75 -5.24 -16.73
N GLU A 53 21.02 -4.25 -17.22
CA GLU A 53 19.99 -3.56 -16.42
C GLU A 53 18.92 -4.51 -15.93
N GLU A 54 18.47 -5.45 -16.77
CA GLU A 54 17.47 -6.45 -16.41
C GLU A 54 17.99 -7.57 -15.50
N THR A 55 19.31 -7.67 -15.33
CA THR A 55 19.91 -8.72 -14.48
C THR A 55 19.88 -8.36 -12.99
N PHE A 56 19.86 -7.08 -12.66
CA PHE A 56 19.93 -6.63 -11.27
C PHE A 56 18.56 -6.17 -10.74
N GLY A 57 18.26 -6.52 -9.50
CA GLY A 57 16.96 -6.24 -8.90
C GLY A 57 16.66 -4.75 -8.73
N ASP A 58 17.66 -3.88 -8.66
CA ASP A 58 17.51 -2.43 -8.54
C ASP A 58 17.11 -1.75 -9.86
N THR A 59 17.52 -2.32 -11.01
CA THR A 59 17.29 -1.75 -12.34
C THR A 59 16.28 -2.54 -13.17
N ALA A 60 16.06 -3.83 -12.83
CA ALA A 60 15.19 -4.72 -13.58
C ALA A 60 13.77 -4.16 -13.76
N SER A 61 13.24 -4.25 -14.98
CA SER A 61 11.83 -3.98 -15.27
C SER A 61 10.91 -4.97 -14.53
N ARG A 62 9.61 -4.67 -14.44
CA ARG A 62 8.65 -5.54 -13.73
C ARG A 62 8.70 -6.99 -14.18
N GLU A 63 8.82 -7.24 -15.48
CA GLU A 63 8.82 -8.61 -16.02
C GLU A 63 10.03 -9.41 -15.51
N TYR A 64 11.22 -8.82 -15.57
CA TYR A 64 12.43 -9.48 -15.12
C TYR A 64 12.54 -9.53 -13.60
N LEU A 65 12.06 -8.49 -12.91
CA LEU A 65 11.98 -8.49 -11.45
C LEU A 65 11.11 -9.64 -10.93
N ILE A 66 9.98 -9.96 -11.59
CA ILE A 66 9.15 -11.12 -11.26
C ILE A 66 9.95 -12.43 -11.35
N ARG A 67 10.81 -12.57 -12.36
CA ARG A 67 11.67 -13.76 -12.52
C ARG A 67 12.72 -13.84 -11.39
N LEU A 68 13.35 -12.72 -11.06
CA LEU A 68 14.29 -12.65 -9.92
C LEU A 68 13.58 -12.97 -8.60
N CYS A 69 12.36 -12.48 -8.41
CA CYS A 69 11.54 -12.81 -7.26
C CYS A 69 11.19 -14.30 -7.18
N ALA A 70 10.87 -14.93 -8.32
CA ALA A 70 10.56 -16.36 -8.39
C ALA A 70 11.73 -17.23 -7.93
N ASP A 71 12.98 -16.85 -8.26
CA ASP A 71 14.19 -17.55 -7.78
C ASP A 71 14.32 -17.52 -6.25
N ARG A 72 13.63 -16.57 -5.60
CA ARG A 72 13.56 -16.39 -4.15
C ARG A 72 12.28 -16.95 -3.53
N GLY A 73 11.40 -17.55 -4.34
CA GLY A 73 10.09 -18.00 -3.89
C GLY A 73 9.09 -16.87 -3.61
N ILE A 74 9.36 -15.66 -4.10
CA ILE A 74 8.48 -14.50 -3.93
C ILE A 74 7.52 -14.44 -5.12
N VAL A 75 6.22 -14.41 -4.83
CA VAL A 75 5.17 -14.20 -5.82
C VAL A 75 4.61 -12.79 -5.68
N PRO A 76 4.42 -12.04 -6.77
CA PRO A 76 3.74 -10.75 -6.73
C PRO A 76 2.35 -10.87 -6.11
N LYS A 77 1.96 -9.92 -5.26
CA LYS A 77 0.61 -9.86 -4.74
C LYS A 77 -0.33 -9.39 -5.84
N THR A 78 -1.36 -10.17 -6.12
CA THR A 78 -2.43 -9.82 -7.06
C THR A 78 -3.50 -9.00 -6.37
N ALA A 79 -4.24 -8.22 -7.15
CA ALA A 79 -5.38 -7.47 -6.67
C ALA A 79 -6.36 -8.37 -5.90
N THR A 80 -6.92 -7.85 -4.82
CA THR A 80 -7.88 -8.54 -3.97
C THR A 80 -9.27 -7.93 -4.10
N HIS A 81 -10.30 -8.69 -3.72
CA HIS A 81 -11.68 -8.23 -3.77
C HIS A 81 -12.08 -7.57 -2.45
N ALA A 82 -12.81 -6.48 -2.52
CA ALA A 82 -13.43 -5.88 -1.34
C ALA A 82 -14.54 -6.79 -0.79
N ILE A 83 -14.60 -6.93 0.54
CA ILE A 83 -15.71 -7.57 1.25
C ILE A 83 -16.46 -6.49 2.02
N LEU A 84 -17.78 -6.42 1.79
CA LEU A 84 -18.63 -5.38 2.33
C LEU A 84 -19.81 -6.01 3.10
N GLU A 85 -20.35 -5.25 4.04
CA GLU A 85 -21.55 -5.63 4.76
C GLU A 85 -22.80 -5.28 3.93
N LEU A 86 -23.67 -6.27 3.72
CA LEU A 86 -24.95 -6.11 3.08
C LEU A 86 -26.07 -6.21 4.12
N HIS A 87 -26.79 -5.14 4.32
CA HIS A 87 -28.01 -5.11 5.13
C HIS A 87 -29.24 -5.39 4.24
N THR A 88 -30.04 -6.37 4.62
CA THR A 88 -31.26 -6.75 3.91
C THR A 88 -32.38 -7.05 4.91
N ASP A 89 -33.62 -6.81 4.51
CA ASP A 89 -34.84 -7.09 5.31
C ASP A 89 -35.23 -8.58 5.34
N ILE A 90 -34.62 -9.39 4.50
CA ILE A 90 -34.75 -10.85 4.46
C ILE A 90 -33.38 -11.50 4.33
N GLU A 91 -33.26 -12.75 4.69
CA GLU A 91 -32.03 -13.53 4.45
C GLU A 91 -31.88 -13.81 2.95
N VAL A 92 -30.70 -13.46 2.42
CA VAL A 92 -30.36 -13.65 1.00
C VAL A 92 -29.33 -14.78 0.88
N SER A 93 -29.63 -15.74 0.00
CA SER A 93 -28.77 -16.89 -0.23
C SER A 93 -27.45 -16.48 -0.90
N GLU A 94 -26.39 -17.20 -0.58
CA GLU A 94 -25.08 -17.09 -1.26
C GLU A 94 -25.20 -17.24 -2.78
N GLY A 95 -24.34 -16.56 -3.52
CA GLY A 95 -24.32 -16.53 -4.97
C GLY A 95 -25.28 -15.52 -5.61
N LYS A 96 -26.17 -14.89 -4.85
CA LYS A 96 -27.01 -13.81 -5.37
C LYS A 96 -26.17 -12.56 -5.62
N ARG A 97 -26.51 -11.85 -6.70
CA ARG A 97 -25.74 -10.72 -7.21
C ARG A 97 -26.51 -9.44 -7.08
N PHE A 98 -25.81 -8.40 -6.69
CA PHE A 98 -26.34 -7.04 -6.57
C PHE A 98 -25.46 -6.08 -7.38
N THR A 99 -26.04 -5.01 -7.86
CA THR A 99 -25.31 -3.87 -8.42
C THR A 99 -25.43 -2.67 -7.49
N GLY A 100 -24.33 -1.95 -7.34
CA GLY A 100 -24.24 -0.72 -6.57
C GLY A 100 -23.17 0.19 -7.17
N GLY A 101 -23.57 1.40 -7.59
CA GLY A 101 -22.73 2.24 -8.43
C GLY A 101 -22.36 1.52 -9.74
N ASP A 102 -21.09 1.55 -10.09
CA ASP A 102 -20.58 0.88 -11.30
C ASP A 102 -20.07 -0.56 -11.01
N ASN A 103 -20.25 -1.04 -9.78
CA ASN A 103 -19.73 -2.33 -9.34
C ASN A 103 -20.82 -3.39 -9.22
N THR A 104 -20.41 -4.65 -9.37
CA THR A 104 -21.25 -5.83 -9.08
C THR A 104 -20.72 -6.54 -7.85
N TYR A 105 -21.63 -6.96 -6.99
CA TYR A 105 -21.33 -7.65 -5.73
C TYR A 105 -22.04 -8.99 -5.68
N ILE A 106 -21.36 -10.00 -5.17
CA ILE A 106 -21.90 -11.36 -4.96
C ILE A 106 -21.98 -11.67 -3.47
N VAL A 107 -23.09 -12.23 -3.03
CA VAL A 107 -23.25 -12.70 -1.64
C VAL A 107 -22.35 -13.91 -1.39
N THR A 108 -21.43 -13.79 -0.44
CA THR A 108 -20.47 -14.85 -0.07
C THR A 108 -20.76 -15.46 1.30
N ALA A 109 -21.47 -14.75 2.15
CA ALA A 109 -21.96 -15.23 3.43
C ALA A 109 -23.20 -14.40 3.84
N PRO A 110 -23.99 -14.83 4.81
CA PRO A 110 -25.11 -14.04 5.34
C PRO A 110 -24.66 -12.64 5.78
N GLY A 111 -25.26 -11.62 5.20
CA GLY A 111 -24.91 -10.22 5.47
C GLY A 111 -23.57 -9.75 4.90
N GLN A 112 -22.92 -10.53 4.02
CA GLN A 112 -21.65 -10.15 3.40
C GLN A 112 -21.71 -10.28 1.88
N VAL A 113 -21.15 -9.31 1.19
CA VAL A 113 -20.94 -9.33 -0.26
C VAL A 113 -19.50 -9.07 -0.60
N MET A 114 -19.05 -9.70 -1.68
CA MET A 114 -17.74 -9.48 -2.27
C MET A 114 -17.92 -8.73 -3.59
N CYS A 115 -17.14 -7.68 -3.82
CA CYS A 115 -17.09 -7.03 -5.12
C CYS A 115 -16.50 -7.99 -6.16
N GLU A 116 -17.16 -8.19 -7.29
CA GLU A 116 -16.65 -9.07 -8.35
C GLU A 116 -15.42 -8.49 -9.06
N GLN A 117 -15.24 -7.17 -9.02
CA GLN A 117 -14.04 -6.52 -9.51
C GLN A 117 -12.99 -6.46 -8.39
N ALA A 118 -11.83 -7.04 -8.63
CA ALA A 118 -10.68 -6.90 -7.76
C ALA A 118 -10.10 -5.49 -7.84
N GLY A 119 -9.43 -5.07 -6.77
CA GLY A 119 -8.80 -3.76 -6.66
C GLY A 119 -9.57 -2.78 -5.78
N THR A 120 -9.00 -1.59 -5.66
CA THR A 120 -9.53 -0.52 -4.80
C THR A 120 -10.89 0.03 -5.24
N LYS A 121 -11.29 -0.18 -6.49
CA LYS A 121 -12.61 0.23 -7.00
C LYS A 121 -13.77 -0.38 -6.22
N GLY A 122 -13.60 -1.58 -5.68
CA GLY A 122 -14.58 -2.23 -4.82
C GLY A 122 -14.87 -1.48 -3.53
N ASN A 123 -13.99 -0.55 -3.13
CA ASN A 123 -14.06 0.21 -1.90
C ASN A 123 -14.86 1.53 -2.03
N GLU A 124 -15.25 1.92 -3.25
CA GLU A 124 -15.75 3.26 -3.52
C GLU A 124 -17.25 3.41 -3.25
N TYR A 125 -17.99 2.30 -3.16
CA TYR A 125 -19.45 2.37 -3.09
C TYR A 125 -20.00 1.89 -1.75
N ILE A 126 -20.80 2.74 -1.13
CA ILE A 126 -21.67 2.45 0.03
C ILE A 126 -23.03 3.04 -0.29
N GLY A 127 -24.12 2.29 -0.06
CA GLY A 127 -25.47 2.73 -0.31
C GLY A 127 -26.38 1.62 -0.85
N THR A 128 -27.47 1.99 -1.50
CA THR A 128 -28.50 1.07 -1.97
C THR A 128 -27.95 0.06 -2.97
N ALA A 129 -28.15 -1.22 -2.70
CA ALA A 129 -27.79 -2.32 -3.59
C ALA A 129 -29.04 -2.83 -4.34
N ILE A 130 -28.94 -2.96 -5.64
CA ILE A 130 -30.05 -3.41 -6.50
C ILE A 130 -29.79 -4.85 -6.90
N PRO A 131 -30.70 -5.81 -6.59
CA PRO A 131 -30.51 -7.18 -7.00
C PRO A 131 -30.57 -7.30 -8.52
N ILE A 132 -29.64 -8.05 -9.13
CA ILE A 132 -29.61 -8.29 -10.58
C ILE A 132 -30.74 -9.24 -10.97
N GLU A 133 -31.05 -10.22 -10.12
CA GLU A 133 -32.16 -11.14 -10.28
C GLU A 133 -33.25 -10.80 -9.26
N TYR A 134 -34.52 -11.02 -9.64
CA TYR A 134 -35.60 -10.85 -8.71
C TYR A 134 -35.49 -11.77 -7.50
N ILE A 135 -35.55 -11.20 -6.30
CA ILE A 135 -35.55 -11.93 -5.03
C ILE A 135 -36.90 -11.69 -4.35
N SER A 136 -37.69 -12.73 -4.21
CA SER A 136 -39.05 -12.64 -3.64
C SER A 136 -39.01 -12.19 -2.19
N GLY A 137 -39.72 -11.12 -1.87
CA GLY A 137 -39.81 -10.59 -0.51
C GLY A 137 -38.72 -9.59 -0.13
N LEU A 138 -37.71 -9.37 -0.96
CA LEU A 138 -36.69 -8.36 -0.71
C LEU A 138 -37.23 -6.94 -0.96
N GLY A 139 -37.28 -6.13 0.06
CA GLY A 139 -37.72 -4.73 0.00
C GLY A 139 -36.56 -3.75 0.22
N VAL A 140 -35.55 -4.14 1.02
CA VAL A 140 -34.40 -3.30 1.32
C VAL A 140 -33.12 -4.11 1.13
N ALA A 141 -32.17 -3.52 0.40
CA ALA A 141 -30.81 -4.00 0.31
C ALA A 141 -29.85 -2.79 0.27
N GLU A 142 -28.93 -2.74 1.21
CA GLU A 142 -27.99 -1.63 1.35
C GLU A 142 -26.62 -2.14 1.74
N ILE A 143 -25.57 -1.68 1.07
CA ILE A 143 -24.18 -1.85 1.46
C ILE A 143 -23.87 -0.75 2.47
N THR A 144 -23.54 -1.14 3.72
CA THR A 144 -23.43 -0.22 4.84
C THR A 144 -22.01 0.16 5.17
N ARG A 145 -21.07 -0.78 5.00
CA ARG A 145 -19.64 -0.54 5.27
C ARG A 145 -18.75 -1.58 4.60
N ILE A 146 -17.46 -1.24 4.51
CA ILE A 146 -16.42 -2.15 4.07
C ILE A 146 -15.92 -2.95 5.27
N LEU A 147 -15.84 -4.27 5.12
CA LEU A 147 -15.31 -5.18 6.13
C LEU A 147 -13.84 -5.50 5.89
N ILE A 148 -13.47 -5.72 4.62
CA ILE A 148 -12.10 -5.92 4.16
C ILE A 148 -11.94 -5.10 2.88
N TYR A 149 -10.95 -4.24 2.87
CA TYR A 149 -10.64 -3.44 1.70
C TYR A 149 -10.07 -4.29 0.58
N GLY A 150 -10.53 -4.04 -0.65
CA GLY A 150 -9.89 -4.54 -1.86
C GLY A 150 -8.59 -3.76 -2.11
N GLU A 151 -7.59 -4.46 -2.56
CA GLU A 151 -6.27 -3.93 -2.86
C GLU A 151 -5.96 -4.12 -4.34
N ASP A 152 -5.23 -3.18 -4.94
CA ASP A 152 -4.75 -3.29 -6.32
C ASP A 152 -3.54 -4.23 -6.42
N ASP A 153 -3.16 -4.56 -7.65
CA ASP A 153 -1.92 -5.30 -7.88
C ASP A 153 -0.72 -4.59 -7.25
N GLU A 154 0.16 -5.35 -6.63
CA GLU A 154 1.40 -4.86 -6.05
C GLU A 154 2.21 -4.06 -7.08
N SER A 155 2.62 -2.86 -6.72
CA SER A 155 3.46 -2.02 -7.58
C SER A 155 4.85 -2.65 -7.78
N THR A 156 5.52 -2.26 -8.86
CA THR A 156 6.90 -2.74 -9.14
C THR A 156 7.85 -2.37 -8.01
N GLU A 157 7.70 -1.19 -7.42
CA GLU A 157 8.59 -0.74 -6.34
C GLU A 157 8.37 -1.50 -5.04
N LEU A 158 7.12 -1.78 -4.66
CA LEU A 158 6.82 -2.62 -3.49
C LEU A 158 7.35 -4.05 -3.68
N LEU A 159 7.21 -4.61 -4.89
CA LEU A 159 7.79 -5.92 -5.20
C LEU A 159 9.32 -5.89 -5.11
N ARG A 160 9.95 -4.79 -5.54
CA ARG A 160 11.41 -4.59 -5.47
C ARG A 160 11.88 -4.51 -4.02
N GLU A 161 11.19 -3.78 -3.18
CA GLU A 161 11.47 -3.71 -1.74
C GLU A 161 11.41 -5.10 -1.10
N ARG A 162 10.35 -5.87 -1.35
CA ARG A 162 10.23 -7.26 -0.87
C ARG A 162 11.33 -8.17 -1.39
N TYR A 163 11.75 -8.01 -2.64
CA TYR A 163 12.88 -8.75 -3.20
C TYR A 163 14.16 -8.48 -2.38
N PHE A 164 14.50 -7.22 -2.13
CA PHE A 164 15.66 -6.88 -1.32
C PHE A 164 15.54 -7.28 0.15
N GLU A 165 14.35 -7.17 0.73
CA GLU A 165 14.10 -7.66 2.08
C GLU A 165 14.37 -9.15 2.23
N SER A 166 14.05 -9.94 1.20
CA SER A 166 14.26 -11.41 1.21
C SER A 166 15.71 -11.82 1.41
N PHE A 167 16.69 -10.99 1.05
CA PHE A 167 18.11 -11.29 1.30
C PHE A 167 18.48 -11.21 2.79
N ASN A 168 17.68 -10.49 3.56
CA ASN A 168 17.85 -10.34 5.01
C ASN A 168 17.02 -11.35 5.81
N GLU A 169 16.15 -12.14 5.14
CA GLU A 169 15.34 -13.15 5.81
C GLU A 169 16.20 -14.34 6.21
N ARG A 170 16.30 -14.56 7.52
CA ARG A 170 16.80 -15.83 8.06
C ARG A 170 15.66 -16.84 8.00
N ALA A 171 16.01 -18.13 7.90
CA ALA A 171 15.02 -19.22 7.92
C ALA A 171 14.02 -19.02 9.08
N PHE A 172 12.74 -19.27 8.79
CA PHE A 172 11.62 -19.08 9.72
C PHE A 172 11.91 -19.70 11.10
N SER A 173 11.82 -18.89 12.13
CA SER A 173 12.10 -19.30 13.53
C SER A 173 11.04 -18.81 14.53
N GLY A 174 9.90 -18.26 14.07
CA GLY A 174 8.89 -17.69 14.96
C GLY A 174 9.33 -16.40 15.66
N ASN A 175 10.27 -15.66 15.08
CA ASN A 175 10.72 -14.39 15.62
C ASN A 175 9.75 -13.24 15.26
N VAL A 176 9.96 -12.07 15.84
CA VAL A 176 9.13 -10.88 15.62
C VAL A 176 9.00 -10.51 14.14
N ARG A 177 10.08 -10.65 13.38
CA ARG A 177 10.11 -10.31 11.96
C ARG A 177 9.24 -11.27 11.14
N ASP A 178 9.26 -12.55 11.46
CA ASP A 178 8.43 -13.56 10.80
C ASP A 178 6.94 -13.29 11.04
N TYR A 179 6.57 -13.00 12.29
CA TYR A 179 5.20 -12.61 12.62
C TYR A 179 4.80 -11.35 11.85
N LYS A 180 5.66 -10.32 11.82
CA LYS A 180 5.39 -9.07 11.07
C LYS A 180 5.18 -9.36 9.58
N ASN A 181 6.10 -10.06 8.94
CA ASN A 181 6.04 -10.34 7.50
C ASN A 181 4.83 -11.19 7.12
N LYS A 182 4.53 -12.23 7.91
CA LYS A 182 3.38 -13.09 7.65
C LYS A 182 2.05 -12.37 7.88
N THR A 183 1.95 -11.53 8.90
CA THR A 183 0.75 -10.73 9.15
C THR A 183 0.52 -9.73 8.02
N LEU A 184 1.56 -9.03 7.57
CA LEU A 184 1.49 -8.10 6.43
C LEU A 184 1.25 -8.79 5.07
N ALA A 185 1.45 -10.11 4.99
CA ALA A 185 1.11 -10.87 3.79
C ALA A 185 -0.38 -11.18 3.69
N ILE A 186 -1.15 -11.03 4.78
CA ILE A 186 -2.60 -11.26 4.77
C ILE A 186 -3.30 -10.05 4.14
N PRO A 187 -4.13 -10.25 3.09
CA PRO A 187 -4.86 -9.16 2.46
C PRO A 187 -5.73 -8.38 3.44
N GLY A 188 -5.71 -7.06 3.32
CA GLY A 188 -6.45 -6.16 4.21
C GLY A 188 -5.65 -5.69 5.43
N VAL A 189 -4.45 -6.20 5.68
CA VAL A 189 -3.57 -5.74 6.77
C VAL A 189 -2.58 -4.72 6.25
N GLY A 190 -2.63 -3.47 6.77
CA GLY A 190 -1.70 -2.39 6.40
C GLY A 190 -0.51 -2.25 7.32
N ALA A 191 -0.71 -2.48 8.63
CA ALA A 191 0.38 -2.43 9.60
C ALA A 191 0.17 -3.41 10.75
N VAL A 192 1.26 -3.81 11.41
CA VAL A 192 1.22 -4.71 12.57
C VAL A 192 2.31 -4.38 13.59
N LYS A 193 1.95 -4.45 14.86
CA LYS A 193 2.89 -4.54 15.98
C LYS A 193 2.84 -5.93 16.60
N VAL A 194 4.01 -6.51 16.81
CA VAL A 194 4.17 -7.82 17.45
C VAL A 194 4.56 -7.61 18.91
N ILE A 195 3.65 -7.95 19.80
CA ILE A 195 3.84 -7.82 21.25
C ILE A 195 4.32 -9.15 21.80
N ARG A 196 5.52 -9.13 22.38
CA ARG A 196 6.12 -10.33 22.98
C ARG A 196 5.50 -10.59 24.33
N THR A 197 5.21 -11.83 24.63
CA THR A 197 4.75 -12.28 25.96
C THR A 197 3.56 -11.47 26.50
N GLN A 198 2.61 -11.13 25.62
CA GLN A 198 1.46 -10.27 25.96
C GLN A 198 0.70 -10.74 27.20
N ASN A 199 0.52 -12.06 27.34
CA ASN A 199 -0.17 -12.69 28.46
C ASN A 199 0.73 -13.71 29.18
N GLY A 200 2.08 -13.50 29.14
CA GLY A 200 3.05 -14.40 29.75
C GLY A 200 3.88 -15.23 28.74
N PRO A 201 4.78 -16.10 29.21
CA PRO A 201 5.63 -16.91 28.34
C PRO A 201 4.81 -17.75 27.35
N GLY A 202 5.28 -17.86 26.11
CA GLY A 202 4.59 -18.61 25.04
C GLY A 202 3.43 -17.87 24.38
N THR A 203 3.16 -16.62 24.74
CA THR A 203 2.10 -15.83 24.12
C THR A 203 2.64 -14.73 23.19
N VAL A 204 1.96 -14.48 22.09
CA VAL A 204 2.27 -13.43 21.12
C VAL A 204 1.01 -12.62 20.82
N GLY A 205 1.10 -11.30 20.97
CA GLY A 205 0.05 -10.39 20.54
C GLY A 205 0.35 -9.83 19.15
N LEU A 206 -0.67 -9.82 18.29
CA LEU A 206 -0.62 -9.13 17.01
C LEU A 206 -1.63 -7.99 17.04
N VAL A 207 -1.14 -6.76 17.09
CA VAL A 207 -2.00 -5.56 16.98
C VAL A 207 -1.94 -5.09 15.54
N ILE A 208 -3.08 -5.06 14.85
CA ILE A 208 -3.13 -4.79 13.41
C ILE A 208 -3.91 -3.52 13.08
N LEU A 209 -3.49 -2.86 11.99
CA LEU A 209 -4.28 -1.85 11.27
C LEU A 209 -4.75 -2.45 9.95
N ASP A 210 -5.85 -1.91 9.42
CA ASP A 210 -6.31 -2.26 8.07
C ASP A 210 -5.41 -1.65 6.97
N SER A 211 -5.67 -1.98 5.71
CA SER A 211 -4.87 -1.53 4.56
C SER A 211 -4.96 -0.02 4.27
N VAL A 212 -5.88 0.70 4.90
CA VAL A 212 -5.94 2.17 4.86
C VAL A 212 -5.36 2.82 6.13
N TYR A 213 -4.70 2.01 6.96
CA TYR A 213 -4.10 2.41 8.23
C TYR A 213 -5.11 2.93 9.27
N GLY A 214 -6.32 2.40 9.21
CA GLY A 214 -7.37 2.58 10.19
C GLY A 214 -7.46 1.42 11.18
N LYS A 215 -8.44 1.51 12.08
CA LYS A 215 -8.78 0.44 13.02
C LYS A 215 -9.31 -0.78 12.25
N ALA A 216 -8.68 -1.94 12.44
CA ALA A 216 -9.11 -3.18 11.81
C ALA A 216 -10.52 -3.60 12.29
N THR A 217 -11.33 -4.12 11.38
CA THR A 217 -12.66 -4.66 11.69
C THR A 217 -12.55 -6.02 12.39
N ASP A 218 -13.59 -6.42 13.11
CA ASP A 218 -13.65 -7.73 13.76
C ASP A 218 -13.52 -8.88 12.74
N THR A 219 -14.00 -8.67 11.51
CA THR A 219 -13.85 -9.63 10.41
C THR A 219 -12.39 -9.82 10.03
N LEU A 220 -11.65 -8.73 9.87
CA LEU A 220 -10.21 -8.80 9.56
C LEU A 220 -9.42 -9.42 10.73
N ILE A 221 -9.71 -9.02 11.96
CA ILE A 221 -9.11 -9.61 13.18
C ILE A 221 -9.33 -11.13 13.20
N SER A 222 -10.58 -11.57 12.96
CA SER A 222 -10.92 -13.00 12.94
C SER A 222 -10.23 -13.75 11.82
N THR A 223 -10.05 -13.12 10.65
CA THR A 223 -9.32 -13.70 9.52
C THR A 223 -7.86 -13.91 9.88
N VAL A 224 -7.19 -12.89 10.42
CA VAL A 224 -5.79 -12.99 10.84
C VAL A 224 -5.63 -14.01 11.99
N GLN A 225 -6.55 -14.03 12.94
CA GLN A 225 -6.53 -15.00 14.04
C GLN A 225 -6.59 -16.45 13.53
N LYS A 226 -7.50 -16.73 12.60
CA LYS A 226 -7.64 -18.07 12.00
C LYS A 226 -6.41 -18.52 11.24
N GLU A 227 -5.71 -17.60 10.59
CA GLU A 227 -4.48 -17.92 9.87
C GLU A 227 -3.31 -18.26 10.81
N PHE A 228 -3.19 -17.57 11.93
CA PHE A 228 -2.07 -17.78 12.87
C PHE A 228 -2.32 -18.87 13.88
N ASP A 229 -3.43 -18.83 14.58
CA ASP A 229 -3.78 -19.74 15.68
C ASP A 229 -5.32 -19.86 15.75
N PRO A 230 -5.92 -20.75 14.93
CA PRO A 230 -7.36 -20.82 14.72
C PRO A 230 -8.15 -21.12 16.00
N ASN A 231 -7.55 -21.88 16.93
CA ASN A 231 -8.17 -22.28 18.18
C ASN A 231 -7.73 -21.42 19.38
N GLY A 232 -6.67 -20.61 19.24
CA GLY A 232 -6.10 -19.82 20.31
C GLY A 232 -5.41 -20.66 21.40
N ASP A 233 -4.95 -21.85 21.04
CA ASP A 233 -4.40 -22.84 21.99
C ASP A 233 -2.91 -23.14 21.82
N GLY A 234 -2.29 -22.56 20.76
CA GLY A 234 -0.86 -22.71 20.48
C GLY A 234 -0.44 -24.11 20.05
N MET A 235 -1.36 -24.93 19.56
CA MET A 235 -1.05 -26.30 19.11
C MET A 235 -0.33 -26.37 17.77
N GLY A 236 -0.25 -25.24 17.05
CA GLY A 236 0.47 -25.15 15.77
C GLY A 236 -0.37 -25.56 14.58
N ASP A 237 -1.70 -25.48 14.69
CA ASP A 237 -2.64 -25.79 13.59
C ASP A 237 -2.68 -24.69 12.52
N GLY A 238 -2.10 -23.51 12.77
CA GLY A 238 -1.97 -22.39 11.86
C GLY A 238 -0.52 -22.04 11.53
N LEU A 239 -0.29 -20.78 11.17
CA LEU A 239 1.06 -20.27 10.87
C LEU A 239 1.97 -20.15 12.09
N ALA A 240 1.38 -20.01 13.29
CA ALA A 240 2.15 -19.85 14.51
C ALA A 240 2.89 -21.16 14.88
N PRO A 241 4.15 -21.07 15.34
CA PRO A 241 4.87 -22.25 15.84
C PRO A 241 4.17 -22.91 17.02
N ILE A 242 4.36 -24.21 17.17
CA ILE A 242 3.89 -24.96 18.35
C ILE A 242 4.39 -24.30 19.65
N GLY A 243 3.50 -24.11 20.60
CA GLY A 243 3.78 -23.43 21.87
C GLY A 243 3.63 -21.91 21.83
N HIS A 244 3.25 -21.32 20.68
CA HIS A 244 2.95 -19.90 20.56
C HIS A 244 1.44 -19.68 20.51
N ILE A 245 0.85 -19.26 21.62
CA ILE A 245 -0.55 -18.83 21.67
C ILE A 245 -0.62 -17.41 21.11
N VAL A 246 -1.33 -17.24 19.98
CA VAL A 246 -1.44 -15.93 19.31
C VAL A 246 -2.78 -15.28 19.64
N THR A 247 -2.74 -14.00 19.99
CA THR A 247 -3.94 -13.17 20.17
C THR A 247 -3.87 -11.98 19.21
N VAL A 248 -4.85 -11.87 18.34
CA VAL A 248 -4.97 -10.77 17.39
C VAL A 248 -5.93 -9.71 17.94
N SER A 249 -5.53 -8.46 17.85
CA SER A 249 -6.31 -7.30 18.29
C SER A 249 -6.06 -6.10 17.36
N THR A 250 -6.74 -5.01 17.61
CA THR A 250 -6.55 -3.75 16.91
C THR A 250 -6.36 -2.59 17.89
N VAL A 251 -6.14 -1.41 17.37
CA VAL A 251 -5.89 -0.18 18.11
C VAL A 251 -7.18 0.52 18.56
N ASN A 252 -7.02 1.48 19.47
CA ASN A 252 -8.05 2.46 19.79
C ASN A 252 -7.84 3.72 18.95
N GLU A 253 -8.92 4.27 18.43
CA GLU A 253 -8.92 5.53 17.72
C GLU A 253 -9.07 6.69 18.70
N ILE A 254 -8.17 7.66 18.62
CA ILE A 254 -8.21 8.87 19.42
C ILE A 254 -8.54 10.05 18.53
N GLY A 255 -9.73 10.63 18.73
CA GLY A 255 -10.19 11.81 18.00
C GLY A 255 -9.29 13.02 18.28
N VAL A 256 -8.74 13.60 17.23
CA VAL A 256 -7.94 14.83 17.27
C VAL A 256 -8.84 16.01 16.92
N ASN A 257 -9.44 16.63 17.94
CA ASN A 257 -10.21 17.85 17.76
C ASN A 257 -9.25 19.04 17.71
N ILE A 258 -9.35 19.84 16.69
CA ILE A 258 -8.45 20.97 16.43
C ILE A 258 -9.26 22.27 16.55
N SER A 259 -8.74 23.22 17.30
CA SER A 259 -9.23 24.61 17.32
C SER A 259 -8.09 25.52 16.89
N THR A 260 -8.32 26.35 15.88
CA THR A 260 -7.28 27.23 15.35
C THR A 260 -7.87 28.51 14.78
N THR A 261 -7.11 29.61 14.82
CA THR A 261 -7.47 30.88 14.19
C THR A 261 -6.65 31.04 12.90
N ILE A 262 -7.36 31.27 11.79
CA ILE A 262 -6.73 31.37 10.46
C ILE A 262 -6.94 32.76 9.90
N THR A 263 -5.85 33.38 9.45
CA THR A 263 -5.89 34.61 8.65
C THR A 263 -5.81 34.24 7.18
N TYR A 264 -6.78 34.71 6.40
CA TYR A 264 -6.87 34.43 4.97
C TYR A 264 -6.31 35.58 4.13
N ASP A 265 -5.82 35.25 2.95
CA ASP A 265 -5.38 36.21 1.94
C ASP A 265 -6.58 36.86 1.24
N ASP A 266 -6.35 37.99 0.57
CA ASP A 266 -7.41 38.73 -0.14
C ASP A 266 -8.13 37.82 -1.15
N GLY A 267 -9.46 37.75 -1.04
CA GLY A 267 -10.33 36.94 -1.91
C GLY A 267 -10.49 35.47 -1.48
N TYR A 268 -9.93 35.11 -0.33
CA TYR A 268 -10.12 33.80 0.28
C TYR A 268 -10.83 33.91 1.62
N GLY A 269 -11.46 32.82 2.04
CA GLY A 269 -12.15 32.69 3.31
C GLY A 269 -12.30 31.24 3.71
N LEU A 270 -13.02 31.01 4.81
CA LEU A 270 -13.24 29.66 5.31
C LEU A 270 -13.90 28.77 4.25
N ASN A 271 -14.91 29.26 3.54
CA ASN A 271 -15.65 28.46 2.56
C ASN A 271 -14.77 27.92 1.43
N GLU A 272 -13.77 28.70 0.99
CA GLU A 272 -12.86 28.36 -0.10
C GLU A 272 -11.73 27.43 0.36
N CYS A 273 -11.32 27.51 1.64
CA CYS A 273 -10.14 26.83 2.16
C CYS A 273 -10.48 25.60 3.02
N GLN A 274 -11.68 25.49 3.60
CA GLN A 274 -12.02 24.46 4.59
C GLN A 274 -11.71 23.05 4.14
N SER A 275 -12.19 22.64 2.98
CA SER A 275 -12.00 21.27 2.47
C SER A 275 -10.50 20.96 2.24
N ALA A 276 -9.73 21.94 1.76
CA ALA A 276 -8.29 21.78 1.56
C ALA A 276 -7.54 21.67 2.90
N ILE A 277 -7.96 22.43 3.91
CA ILE A 277 -7.39 22.38 5.26
C ILE A 277 -7.67 21.02 5.91
N GLU A 278 -8.91 20.57 5.89
CA GLU A 278 -9.29 19.27 6.44
C GLU A 278 -8.55 18.12 5.74
N THR A 279 -8.43 18.18 4.42
CA THR A 279 -7.64 17.21 3.64
C THR A 279 -6.16 17.22 4.03
N ALA A 280 -5.56 18.38 4.25
CA ALA A 280 -4.16 18.49 4.64
C ALA A 280 -3.92 17.95 6.06
N ILE A 281 -4.84 18.22 6.98
CA ILE A 281 -4.80 17.67 8.34
C ILE A 281 -4.91 16.15 8.30
N GLU A 282 -5.91 15.61 7.58
CA GLU A 282 -6.10 14.17 7.47
C GLU A 282 -4.88 13.49 6.82
N LYS A 283 -4.30 14.11 5.80
CA LYS A 283 -3.05 13.61 5.20
C LYS A 283 -1.90 13.53 6.21
N TYR A 284 -1.76 14.53 7.08
CA TYR A 284 -0.78 14.49 8.16
C TYR A 284 -1.08 13.38 9.18
N LEU A 285 -2.33 13.26 9.62
CA LEU A 285 -2.71 12.21 10.58
C LEU A 285 -2.54 10.81 9.96
N LYS A 286 -2.86 10.66 8.67
CA LYS A 286 -2.64 9.41 7.94
C LYS A 286 -1.16 9.06 7.87
N SER A 287 -0.27 10.01 7.57
CA SER A 287 1.17 9.74 7.57
C SER A 287 1.70 9.22 8.92
N LEU A 288 1.14 9.72 10.03
CA LEU A 288 1.47 9.18 11.34
C LEU A 288 1.00 7.72 11.51
N ARG A 289 -0.19 7.39 10.98
CA ARG A 289 -0.71 6.01 11.04
C ARG A 289 0.07 5.05 10.16
N GLU A 290 0.57 5.50 8.99
CA GLU A 290 1.44 4.72 8.11
C GLU A 290 2.73 4.30 8.82
N ASP A 291 3.31 5.18 9.61
CA ASP A 291 4.53 4.92 10.39
C ASP A 291 4.28 4.16 11.72
N TRP A 292 3.02 3.94 12.11
CA TRP A 292 2.66 3.41 13.42
C TRP A 292 3.33 2.06 13.74
N GLY A 293 3.43 1.17 12.77
CA GLY A 293 3.98 -0.18 12.93
C GLY A 293 5.43 -0.23 13.41
N ASP A 294 6.21 0.83 13.16
CA ASP A 294 7.65 0.90 13.45
C ASP A 294 7.98 1.88 14.59
N GLN A 295 7.00 2.64 15.08
CA GLN A 295 7.19 3.61 16.17
C GLN A 295 6.70 3.07 17.51
N SER A 296 7.48 3.28 18.57
CA SER A 296 7.09 2.92 19.94
C SER A 296 6.14 3.94 20.57
N ARG A 297 6.16 5.18 20.11
CA ARG A 297 5.29 6.29 20.56
C ARG A 297 4.97 7.18 19.38
N MET A 298 3.74 7.65 19.33
CA MET A 298 3.26 8.59 18.34
C MET A 298 2.92 9.92 19.01
N VAL A 299 3.28 11.00 18.35
CA VAL A 299 3.00 12.36 18.86
C VAL A 299 2.38 13.16 17.73
N VAL A 300 1.14 13.60 17.93
CA VAL A 300 0.49 14.60 17.06
C VAL A 300 1.00 15.97 17.48
N ARG A 301 1.70 16.65 16.56
CA ARG A 301 2.36 17.93 16.83
C ARG A 301 1.55 19.09 16.29
N ILE A 302 1.29 20.08 17.14
CA ILE A 302 0.65 21.36 16.75
C ILE A 302 1.42 21.99 15.59
N ALA A 303 2.74 22.09 15.71
CA ALA A 303 3.57 22.69 14.66
C ALA A 303 3.44 21.99 13.28
N SER A 304 3.17 20.70 13.26
CA SER A 304 2.96 19.97 12.00
C SER A 304 1.57 20.24 11.43
N ILE A 305 0.58 20.41 12.28
CA ILE A 305 -0.78 20.84 11.89
C ILE A 305 -0.72 22.25 11.31
N ASP A 306 -0.07 23.19 12.02
CA ASP A 306 0.09 24.56 11.55
C ASP A 306 0.81 24.61 10.20
N ALA A 307 1.90 23.85 10.06
CA ALA A 307 2.63 23.75 8.78
C ALA A 307 1.76 23.19 7.64
N ALA A 308 0.92 22.18 7.93
CA ALA A 308 0.01 21.62 6.94
C ALA A 308 -1.04 22.64 6.49
N ILE A 309 -1.59 23.41 7.41
CA ILE A 309 -2.57 24.48 7.13
C ILE A 309 -1.91 25.64 6.38
N MET A 310 -0.73 26.08 6.81
CA MET A 310 0.05 27.14 6.15
C MET A 310 0.42 26.80 4.70
N GLY A 311 0.52 25.53 4.35
CA GLY A 311 0.76 25.07 2.97
C GLY A 311 -0.42 25.26 2.01
N ILE A 312 -1.58 25.66 2.50
CA ILE A 312 -2.81 25.80 1.69
C ILE A 312 -2.83 27.20 1.03
N LYS A 313 -3.10 27.22 -0.26
CA LYS A 313 -3.26 28.46 -1.00
C LYS A 313 -4.44 29.27 -0.45
N GLY A 314 -4.20 30.53 -0.12
CA GLY A 314 -5.21 31.43 0.47
C GLY A 314 -5.18 31.49 1.97
N VAL A 315 -4.30 30.73 2.65
CA VAL A 315 -3.98 30.90 4.07
C VAL A 315 -2.75 31.79 4.21
N LEU A 316 -2.87 32.87 4.96
CA LEU A 316 -1.80 33.82 5.21
C LEU A 316 -1.10 33.54 6.55
N ASP A 317 -1.85 33.22 7.61
CA ASP A 317 -1.30 32.94 8.94
C ASP A 317 -2.21 31.98 9.72
N VAL A 318 -1.60 31.24 10.66
CA VAL A 318 -2.26 30.30 11.57
C VAL A 318 -1.80 30.57 12.99
N ALA A 319 -2.72 30.76 13.92
CA ALA A 319 -2.39 31.09 15.30
C ALA A 319 -3.35 30.40 16.30
N GLY A 320 -2.84 30.23 17.53
CA GLY A 320 -3.65 29.72 18.64
C GLY A 320 -4.16 28.31 18.48
N THR A 321 -3.42 27.45 17.76
CA THR A 321 -3.83 26.06 17.51
C THR A 321 -3.78 25.24 18.79
N GLU A 322 -4.90 24.60 19.10
CA GLU A 322 -5.05 23.69 20.23
C GLU A 322 -5.50 22.31 19.73
N ILE A 323 -5.03 21.26 20.40
CA ILE A 323 -5.47 19.88 20.21
C ILE A 323 -6.25 19.45 21.46
N ASN A 324 -7.51 19.04 21.25
CA ASN A 324 -8.41 18.61 22.33
C ASN A 324 -8.53 19.63 23.47
N GLY A 325 -8.56 20.94 23.11
CA GLY A 325 -8.67 22.07 24.03
C GLY A 325 -7.38 22.35 24.83
N ALA A 326 -6.25 21.86 24.37
CA ALA A 326 -4.95 22.11 24.99
C ALA A 326 -3.91 22.60 23.97
N GLY A 327 -3.19 23.68 24.30
CA GLY A 327 -2.09 24.23 23.50
C GLY A 327 -0.80 23.41 23.62
N LYS A 328 -0.91 22.07 23.56
CA LYS A 328 0.23 21.14 23.63
C LYS A 328 0.05 19.96 22.68
N ASN A 329 1.15 19.35 22.31
CA ASN A 329 1.15 18.14 21.49
C ASN A 329 0.38 17.01 22.18
N LEU A 330 -0.29 16.16 21.38
CA LEU A 330 -0.99 14.98 21.87
C LEU A 330 -0.05 13.78 21.75
N GLU A 331 0.28 13.17 22.88
CA GLU A 331 1.02 11.91 22.94
C GLU A 331 0.05 10.75 22.96
N LEU A 332 0.31 9.76 22.11
CA LEU A 332 -0.47 8.53 21.99
C LEU A 332 0.35 7.33 22.46
N THR A 333 -0.34 6.36 23.01
CA THR A 333 0.25 5.08 23.41
C THR A 333 0.52 4.21 22.17
N GLU A 334 1.21 3.09 22.36
CA GLU A 334 1.50 2.15 21.27
C GLU A 334 0.24 1.43 20.72
N TYR A 335 -0.88 1.50 21.44
CA TYR A 335 -2.18 0.90 21.07
C TYR A 335 -3.19 1.93 20.55
N GLU A 336 -2.76 3.13 20.27
CA GLU A 336 -3.63 4.23 19.84
C GLU A 336 -3.17 4.80 18.52
N ILE A 337 -4.16 5.24 17.71
CA ILE A 337 -3.93 5.99 16.48
C ILE A 337 -4.74 7.27 16.46
N PRO A 338 -4.23 8.35 15.83
CA PRO A 338 -4.97 9.58 15.68
C PRO A 338 -5.95 9.48 14.51
N VAL A 339 -7.20 9.88 14.75
CA VAL A 339 -8.20 10.09 13.70
C VAL A 339 -8.67 11.54 13.73
N MET A 340 -9.06 12.07 12.59
CA MET A 340 -9.55 13.45 12.53
C MET A 340 -10.87 13.57 13.30
N GLY A 341 -10.91 14.47 14.25
CA GLY A 341 -12.10 14.87 14.98
C GLY A 341 -12.74 16.10 14.38
N VAL A 342 -13.33 16.95 15.22
CA VAL A 342 -13.93 18.22 14.81
C VAL A 342 -12.84 19.27 14.64
N VAL A 343 -12.86 20.01 13.52
CA VAL A 343 -12.02 21.18 13.31
C VAL A 343 -12.87 22.43 13.50
N THR A 344 -12.46 23.28 14.44
CA THR A 344 -13.14 24.54 14.78
C THR A 344 -12.25 25.69 14.38
N TYR A 345 -12.82 26.60 13.62
CA TYR A 345 -12.11 27.77 13.11
C TYR A 345 -12.53 29.02 13.90
N GLY A 346 -11.58 29.68 14.54
CA GLY A 346 -11.73 31.00 15.11
C GLY A 346 -11.44 32.03 14.02
N GLY A 347 -12.28 33.01 13.87
CA GLY A 347 -12.12 34.14 12.97
C GLY A 347 -12.50 35.42 13.65
#